data_1443f5c64e6d117f5317c710e6d2bf7c
#
_entry.id   1443f5c64e6d117f5317c710e6d2bf7c
#
_cell.length_a   1.000
_cell.length_b   1.000
_cell.length_c   1.000
_cell.angle_alpha   90.00
_cell.angle_beta   90.00
_cell.angle_gamma   90.00
#
_symmetry.space_group_name_H-M   'P 1'
#
loop_
_entity.id
_entity.type
_entity.pdbx_description
1 polymer ?
#
loop_
_entity_poly.entity_id
_entity_poly.type
_entity_poly.pdbx_seq_one_letter_code
_entity_poly.pdbx_strand_id
1 'polypeptide(L)'
;MKLRHIVGGAIAITAAISVLGAALGPSWRPRELVSDIEPATPDTRIDSKKSVPLGTYDFTTELHHVDLGDATVTALVRTPVGVDGDQRAVVFMHGAGTKDREGFVEQAEALASAGVVTVVPDKRMDTYTTAHRDYHQMGVDYGRSVTLAAGLPGVTSVGIYAESEGAYSAPSLANEHADVDFVILVSPPVVPARQQATFATDSYLRNVGVPNALFRTIPRALGAEIPFGWMRYADFDPQPDQRQMTQPTLLAFGTGDESMPLVQGTQQIRDDLAAAGNHALTVRFYADANHGIKLGPRDDLVLADDFAQGLADWIHGLDESAMTEPHIAGANPHQTYVADPLPQTRWFLSGNAMLWTHGAAIALLAGGGTAAGVQWIVRKNRRRAGDISTMPRDVALLLGGTAVATVAAWGIFGVYLQRVADLAFNYGTDPAWTYGVYAGQQTVAVGAAGLLAAALSVGHLRRSEITGSNRLVFVTTAGGAFALLVLAAYWGGFPDITGGRGL
;
A
#
# COMPACT_ATOMS: atom_id res chain seq x y z
N MET A 1 52.06 5.33 -0.99
CA MET A 1 50.88 6.14 -0.51
C MET A 1 50.67 5.79 0.96
N LYS A 2 50.58 6.79 1.85
CA LYS A 2 50.35 6.51 3.28
C LYS A 2 48.90 6.03 3.46
N LEU A 3 48.69 4.92 4.16
CA LEU A 3 47.37 4.33 4.49
C LEU A 3 46.34 5.40 4.91
N ARG A 4 46.82 6.46 5.56
CA ARG A 4 46.01 7.62 5.98
C ARG A 4 45.23 8.29 4.84
N HIS A 5 45.78 8.36 3.61
CA HIS A 5 45.05 8.98 2.48
C HIS A 5 43.94 8.10 1.94
N ILE A 6 44.10 6.77 1.93
CA ILE A 6 43.05 5.84 1.53
C ILE A 6 41.93 5.86 2.56
N VAL A 7 42.27 5.80 3.84
CA VAL A 7 41.26 5.85 4.93
C VAL A 7 40.51 7.19 4.93
N GLY A 8 41.23 8.33 4.80
CA GLY A 8 40.59 9.63 4.69
C GLY A 8 39.67 9.75 3.48
N GLY A 9 40.09 9.23 2.32
CA GLY A 9 39.25 9.16 1.11
C GLY A 9 38.00 8.27 1.28
N ALA A 10 38.16 7.13 1.95
CA ALA A 10 37.03 6.24 2.23
C ALA A 10 35.97 6.91 3.13
N ILE A 11 36.42 7.57 4.21
CA ILE A 11 35.53 8.32 5.09
C ILE A 11 34.82 9.47 4.32
N ALA A 12 35.57 10.23 3.51
CA ALA A 12 35.00 11.34 2.75
C ALA A 12 33.95 10.88 1.73
N ILE A 13 34.21 9.79 0.99
CA ILE A 13 33.25 9.24 0.01
C ILE A 13 32.05 8.65 0.71
N THR A 14 32.23 7.92 1.81
CA THR A 14 31.11 7.39 2.61
C THR A 14 30.25 8.52 3.14
N ALA A 15 30.83 9.57 3.70
CA ALA A 15 30.11 10.74 4.17
C ALA A 15 29.37 11.46 3.04
N ALA A 16 30.03 11.64 1.88
CA ALA A 16 29.40 12.27 0.72
C ALA A 16 28.19 11.48 0.21
N ILE A 17 28.30 10.15 0.10
CA ILE A 17 27.20 9.26 -0.32
C ILE A 17 26.04 9.36 0.67
N SER A 18 26.31 9.27 1.99
CA SER A 18 25.28 9.42 3.03
C SER A 18 24.55 10.74 2.94
N VAL A 19 25.29 11.86 2.87
CA VAL A 19 24.70 13.21 2.79
C VAL A 19 23.89 13.39 1.52
N LEU A 20 24.42 13.00 0.37
CA LEU A 20 23.69 13.07 -0.91
C LEU A 20 22.40 12.23 -0.85
N GLY A 21 22.50 10.99 -0.40
CA GLY A 21 21.32 10.12 -0.28
C GLY A 21 20.26 10.69 0.67
N ALA A 22 20.67 11.29 1.78
CA ALA A 22 19.74 11.91 2.72
C ALA A 22 19.10 13.19 2.16
N ALA A 23 19.91 14.06 1.52
CA ALA A 23 19.48 15.41 1.11
C ALA A 23 18.66 15.44 -0.20
N LEU A 24 18.84 14.47 -1.09
CA LEU A 24 18.21 14.49 -2.41
C LEU A 24 16.70 14.24 -2.38
N GLY A 25 16.19 13.48 -1.42
CA GLY A 25 14.79 13.08 -1.37
C GLY A 25 13.92 13.94 -0.47
N PRO A 26 12.59 13.86 -0.63
CA PRO A 26 11.67 14.47 0.30
C PRO A 26 11.80 13.81 1.68
N SER A 27 11.52 14.58 2.71
CA SER A 27 11.29 14.10 4.07
C SER A 27 9.81 14.23 4.39
N TRP A 28 9.26 13.25 5.08
CA TRP A 28 7.87 13.23 5.53
C TRP A 28 7.82 12.73 6.96
N ARG A 29 6.96 13.34 7.75
CA ARG A 29 6.66 12.93 9.11
C ARG A 29 5.17 13.14 9.31
N PRO A 30 4.41 12.09 9.55
CA PRO A 30 3.00 12.23 9.88
C PRO A 30 2.87 12.96 11.21
N ARG A 31 1.84 13.79 11.33
CA ARG A 31 1.51 14.46 12.59
C ARG A 31 0.96 13.43 13.58
N GLU A 32 1.27 13.64 14.85
CA GLU A 32 0.59 12.87 15.90
C GLU A 32 -0.90 13.24 15.94
N LEU A 33 -1.73 12.23 16.12
CA LEU A 33 -3.16 12.43 16.29
C LEU A 33 -3.43 12.90 17.71
N VAL A 34 -4.05 14.06 17.85
CA VAL A 34 -4.31 14.70 19.18
C VAL A 34 -5.73 14.38 19.68
N SER A 35 -6.62 13.96 18.78
CA SER A 35 -8.02 13.69 19.11
C SER A 35 -8.29 12.20 19.19
N ASP A 36 -9.07 11.80 20.19
CA ASP A 36 -9.52 10.42 20.40
C ASP A 36 -11.02 10.29 20.08
N ILE A 37 -11.46 9.07 19.91
CA ILE A 37 -12.87 8.68 19.91
C ILE A 37 -13.08 7.78 21.11
N GLU A 38 -13.99 8.16 21.98
CA GLU A 38 -14.45 7.34 23.09
C GLU A 38 -15.81 6.74 22.73
N PRO A 39 -15.87 5.42 22.44
CA PRO A 39 -17.16 4.74 22.26
C PRO A 39 -18.05 4.85 23.51
N ALA A 40 -19.34 5.07 23.30
CA ALA A 40 -20.31 5.23 24.40
C ALA A 40 -20.44 3.96 25.27
N THR A 41 -20.17 2.80 24.69
CA THR A 41 -20.20 1.49 25.36
C THR A 41 -19.23 0.53 24.64
N PRO A 42 -18.62 -0.45 25.33
CA PRO A 42 -17.83 -1.50 24.69
C PRO A 42 -18.68 -2.54 23.93
N ASP A 43 -20.02 -2.50 24.07
CA ASP A 43 -20.95 -3.42 23.42
C ASP A 43 -21.09 -3.12 21.93
N THR A 44 -20.82 -4.11 21.08
CA THR A 44 -20.93 -3.99 19.60
C THR A 44 -22.33 -4.28 19.08
N ARG A 45 -23.23 -4.82 19.91
CA ARG A 45 -24.59 -5.16 19.50
C ARG A 45 -25.37 -3.92 19.05
N ILE A 46 -26.28 -4.14 18.13
CA ILE A 46 -27.20 -3.13 17.61
C ILE A 46 -28.61 -3.58 17.99
N ASP A 47 -29.23 -2.85 18.93
CA ASP A 47 -30.58 -3.16 19.34
C ASP A 47 -31.58 -2.77 18.23
N SER A 48 -32.42 -3.70 17.83
CA SER A 48 -33.56 -3.49 16.94
C SER A 48 -34.78 -4.21 17.44
N LYS A 49 -35.94 -3.52 17.44
CA LYS A 49 -37.24 -4.15 17.75
C LYS A 49 -37.68 -5.14 16.68
N LYS A 50 -37.08 -5.00 15.48
CA LYS A 50 -37.30 -5.88 14.32
C LYS A 50 -36.19 -6.87 14.14
N SER A 51 -35.39 -7.14 15.20
CA SER A 51 -34.28 -8.10 15.16
C SER A 51 -34.77 -9.48 14.69
N VAL A 52 -34.06 -10.05 13.73
CA VAL A 52 -34.26 -11.41 13.23
C VAL A 52 -32.96 -12.18 13.48
N PRO A 53 -32.99 -13.24 14.30
CA PRO A 53 -31.82 -14.05 14.57
C PRO A 53 -31.27 -14.71 13.29
N LEU A 54 -29.95 -14.79 13.18
CA LEU A 54 -29.31 -15.54 12.09
C LEU A 54 -29.80 -17.00 12.11
N GLY A 55 -29.98 -17.58 10.93
CA GLY A 55 -30.50 -18.96 10.79
C GLY A 55 -32.03 -19.09 10.92
N THR A 56 -32.77 -17.99 10.98
CA THR A 56 -34.25 -18.00 11.05
C THR A 56 -34.86 -18.47 9.74
N TYR A 57 -34.32 -18.09 8.61
CA TYR A 57 -34.84 -18.43 7.28
C TYR A 57 -33.88 -19.29 6.49
N ASP A 58 -34.42 -20.25 5.75
CA ASP A 58 -33.74 -20.85 4.63
C ASP A 58 -33.67 -19.85 3.45
N PHE A 59 -32.75 -20.04 2.53
CA PHE A 59 -32.63 -19.19 1.35
C PHE A 59 -32.32 -20.01 0.09
N THR A 60 -32.80 -19.51 -1.05
CA THR A 60 -32.39 -20.00 -2.38
C THR A 60 -31.18 -19.24 -2.88
N THR A 61 -30.40 -19.87 -3.76
CA THR A 61 -29.23 -19.28 -4.38
C THR A 61 -29.33 -19.38 -5.88
N GLU A 62 -29.26 -18.24 -6.57
CA GLU A 62 -29.38 -18.17 -8.03
C GLU A 62 -28.29 -17.29 -8.64
N LEU A 63 -27.89 -17.63 -9.87
CA LEU A 63 -26.94 -16.83 -10.65
C LEU A 63 -27.70 -15.90 -11.59
N HIS A 64 -27.38 -14.62 -11.54
CA HIS A 64 -27.93 -13.60 -12.41
C HIS A 64 -26.81 -12.97 -13.26
N HIS A 65 -27.11 -12.70 -14.53
CA HIS A 65 -26.24 -11.92 -15.37
C HIS A 65 -26.56 -10.42 -15.25
N VAL A 66 -25.55 -9.63 -14.98
CA VAL A 66 -25.65 -8.17 -14.87
C VAL A 66 -25.00 -7.54 -16.09
N ASP A 67 -25.82 -6.91 -16.91
CA ASP A 67 -25.35 -6.17 -18.10
C ASP A 67 -24.80 -4.79 -17.69
N LEU A 68 -23.52 -4.58 -17.94
CA LEU A 68 -22.81 -3.32 -17.68
C LEU A 68 -22.83 -2.38 -18.91
N GLY A 69 -23.43 -2.84 -20.04
CA GLY A 69 -23.49 -2.14 -21.30
C GLY A 69 -22.45 -2.63 -22.29
N ASP A 70 -21.19 -2.61 -21.93
CA ASP A 70 -20.06 -3.07 -22.76
C ASP A 70 -19.41 -4.36 -22.23
N ALA A 71 -19.84 -4.85 -21.06
CA ALA A 71 -19.42 -6.10 -20.46
C ALA A 71 -20.59 -6.75 -19.70
N THR A 72 -20.45 -8.00 -19.32
CA THR A 72 -21.41 -8.71 -18.46
C THR A 72 -20.67 -9.35 -17.31
N VAL A 73 -21.17 -9.17 -16.09
CA VAL A 73 -20.69 -9.88 -14.92
C VAL A 73 -21.77 -10.82 -14.38
N THR A 74 -21.39 -11.75 -13.53
CA THR A 74 -22.35 -12.66 -12.88
C THR A 74 -22.49 -12.26 -11.41
N ALA A 75 -23.70 -12.20 -10.91
CA ALA A 75 -24.02 -11.99 -9.51
C ALA A 75 -24.61 -13.26 -8.89
N LEU A 76 -24.21 -13.59 -7.67
CA LEU A 76 -24.84 -14.60 -6.84
C LEU A 76 -25.89 -13.93 -5.97
N VAL A 77 -27.15 -14.27 -6.18
CA VAL A 77 -28.29 -13.75 -5.43
C VAL A 77 -28.76 -14.83 -4.45
N ARG A 78 -28.86 -14.44 -3.17
CA ARG A 78 -29.49 -15.28 -2.14
C ARG A 78 -30.79 -14.64 -1.70
N THR A 79 -31.88 -15.38 -1.86
CA THR A 79 -33.24 -14.90 -1.54
C THR A 79 -33.80 -15.71 -0.38
N PRO A 80 -34.10 -15.09 0.76
CA PRO A 80 -34.78 -15.76 1.88
C PRO A 80 -36.12 -16.38 1.48
N VAL A 81 -36.44 -17.53 2.06
CA VAL A 81 -37.69 -18.26 1.79
C VAL A 81 -38.66 -18.07 2.95
N GLY A 82 -39.89 -17.70 2.63
CA GLY A 82 -40.96 -17.58 3.64
C GLY A 82 -40.96 -16.29 4.44
N VAL A 83 -40.27 -15.28 3.96
CA VAL A 83 -40.36 -13.92 4.53
C VAL A 83 -41.66 -13.27 4.06
N ASP A 84 -42.49 -12.86 5.01
CA ASP A 84 -43.72 -12.13 4.75
C ASP A 84 -43.46 -10.62 4.70
N GLY A 85 -43.98 -9.94 3.64
CA GLY A 85 -43.91 -8.49 3.51
C GLY A 85 -42.70 -7.97 2.75
N ASP A 86 -42.37 -6.71 3.05
CA ASP A 86 -41.32 -5.96 2.37
C ASP A 86 -39.92 -6.47 2.78
N GLN A 87 -39.12 -6.77 1.77
CA GLN A 87 -37.73 -7.24 1.97
C GLN A 87 -36.71 -6.12 1.68
N ARG A 88 -35.61 -6.14 2.40
CA ARG A 88 -34.43 -5.35 2.10
C ARG A 88 -33.40 -6.18 1.35
N ALA A 89 -32.65 -5.52 0.48
CA ALA A 89 -31.56 -6.15 -0.25
C ALA A 89 -30.23 -5.43 0.03
N VAL A 90 -29.12 -6.17 -0.04
CA VAL A 90 -27.76 -5.63 0.07
C VAL A 90 -26.92 -6.07 -1.11
N VAL A 91 -26.31 -5.11 -1.81
CA VAL A 91 -25.36 -5.34 -2.89
C VAL A 91 -23.93 -5.19 -2.33
N PHE A 92 -23.11 -6.20 -2.51
CA PHE A 92 -21.74 -6.23 -2.01
C PHE A 92 -20.76 -5.63 -3.02
N MET A 93 -19.91 -4.72 -2.56
CA MET A 93 -18.88 -4.06 -3.34
C MET A 93 -17.49 -4.51 -2.88
N HIS A 94 -16.73 -5.11 -3.78
CA HIS A 94 -15.44 -5.71 -3.48
C HIS A 94 -14.33 -4.70 -3.17
N GLY A 95 -13.51 -5.03 -2.17
CA GLY A 95 -12.22 -4.43 -1.92
C GLY A 95 -11.15 -4.81 -2.97
N ALA A 96 -9.89 -4.47 -2.69
CA ALA A 96 -8.78 -4.84 -3.56
C ALA A 96 -8.46 -6.35 -3.52
N GLY A 97 -8.74 -7.01 -2.39
CA GLY A 97 -8.44 -8.41 -2.14
C GLY A 97 -9.49 -9.42 -2.60
N THR A 98 -10.71 -8.96 -2.90
CA THR A 98 -11.83 -9.79 -3.34
C THR A 98 -12.28 -9.39 -4.73
N LYS A 99 -12.83 -10.31 -5.52
CA LYS A 99 -13.16 -10.02 -6.92
C LYS A 99 -14.31 -10.82 -7.52
N ASP A 100 -14.75 -11.88 -6.87
CA ASP A 100 -15.76 -12.79 -7.44
C ASP A 100 -16.95 -12.95 -6.48
N ARG A 101 -18.07 -13.42 -7.03
CA ARG A 101 -19.33 -13.65 -6.35
C ARG A 101 -19.28 -14.64 -5.18
N GLU A 102 -18.17 -15.38 -5.04
CA GLU A 102 -17.93 -16.25 -3.89
C GLU A 102 -17.26 -15.47 -2.73
N GLY A 103 -16.94 -14.22 -2.94
CA GLY A 103 -16.54 -13.32 -1.85
C GLY A 103 -17.70 -13.06 -0.89
N PHE A 104 -17.41 -12.69 0.36
CA PHE A 104 -18.40 -12.34 1.39
C PHE A 104 -19.42 -13.43 1.73
N VAL A 105 -19.09 -14.73 1.49
CA VAL A 105 -20.02 -15.85 1.72
C VAL A 105 -20.59 -15.81 3.13
N GLU A 106 -19.74 -15.65 4.15
CA GLU A 106 -20.16 -15.65 5.56
C GLU A 106 -21.16 -14.52 5.85
N GLN A 107 -20.90 -13.31 5.40
CA GLN A 107 -21.77 -12.15 5.62
C GLN A 107 -23.07 -12.27 4.81
N ALA A 108 -22.95 -12.69 3.55
CA ALA A 108 -24.10 -12.77 2.65
C ALA A 108 -25.07 -13.90 3.06
N GLU A 109 -24.58 -15.04 3.49
CA GLU A 109 -25.41 -16.16 4.00
C GLU A 109 -26.04 -15.82 5.34
N ALA A 110 -25.27 -15.17 6.23
CA ALA A 110 -25.80 -14.70 7.51
C ALA A 110 -26.98 -13.74 7.30
N LEU A 111 -26.81 -12.72 6.44
CA LEU A 111 -27.88 -11.78 6.12
C LEU A 111 -29.07 -12.45 5.44
N ALA A 112 -28.84 -13.39 4.50
CA ALA A 112 -29.93 -14.14 3.86
C ALA A 112 -30.70 -14.97 4.89
N SER A 113 -30.01 -15.61 5.83
CA SER A 113 -30.65 -16.40 6.90
C SER A 113 -31.44 -15.53 7.92
N ALA A 114 -31.19 -14.22 7.92
CA ALA A 114 -31.94 -13.24 8.71
C ALA A 114 -33.02 -12.51 7.90
N GLY A 115 -33.34 -12.96 6.68
CA GLY A 115 -34.42 -12.39 5.88
C GLY A 115 -34.04 -11.21 4.98
N VAL A 116 -32.74 -10.97 4.75
CA VAL A 116 -32.23 -9.92 3.86
C VAL A 116 -31.75 -10.54 2.54
N VAL A 117 -32.25 -10.04 1.42
CA VAL A 117 -31.76 -10.47 0.10
C VAL A 117 -30.32 -10.02 -0.09
N THR A 118 -29.43 -10.89 -0.56
CA THR A 118 -28.04 -10.52 -0.80
C THR A 118 -27.64 -10.72 -2.25
N VAL A 119 -26.93 -9.74 -2.80
CA VAL A 119 -26.45 -9.73 -4.18
C VAL A 119 -24.93 -9.52 -4.17
N VAL A 120 -24.20 -10.56 -4.53
CA VAL A 120 -22.75 -10.51 -4.60
C VAL A 120 -22.32 -10.63 -6.08
N PRO A 121 -22.04 -9.51 -6.78
CA PRO A 121 -21.59 -9.57 -8.17
C PRO A 121 -20.11 -9.89 -8.27
N ASP A 122 -19.68 -10.46 -9.40
CA ASP A 122 -18.28 -10.44 -9.78
C ASP A 122 -17.83 -8.99 -10.01
N LYS A 123 -16.63 -8.64 -9.56
CA LYS A 123 -16.01 -7.37 -9.88
C LYS A 123 -15.59 -7.35 -11.35
N ARG A 124 -15.86 -6.27 -12.06
CA ARG A 124 -15.38 -6.10 -13.42
C ARG A 124 -13.84 -6.03 -13.44
N MET A 125 -13.18 -6.95 -14.15
CA MET A 125 -11.72 -7.09 -14.13
C MET A 125 -11.02 -6.70 -15.43
N ASP A 126 -11.75 -6.51 -16.52
CA ASP A 126 -11.17 -6.12 -17.82
C ASP A 126 -10.66 -4.66 -17.83
N THR A 127 -11.31 -3.78 -17.07
CA THR A 127 -10.91 -2.38 -16.88
C THR A 127 -10.17 -2.13 -15.57
N TYR A 128 -10.07 -3.15 -14.69
CA TYR A 128 -9.45 -3.04 -13.38
C TYR A 128 -8.10 -3.76 -13.33
N THR A 129 -7.03 -2.99 -13.20
CA THR A 129 -5.66 -3.50 -13.05
C THR A 129 -4.90 -2.74 -11.97
N THR A 130 -3.71 -3.22 -11.59
CA THR A 130 -2.84 -2.46 -10.69
C THR A 130 -2.46 -1.08 -11.26
N ALA A 131 -2.36 -0.96 -12.58
CA ALA A 131 -2.00 0.31 -13.23
C ALA A 131 -3.21 1.21 -13.53
N HIS A 132 -4.41 0.65 -13.53
CA HIS A 132 -5.63 1.33 -14.00
C HIS A 132 -6.81 0.97 -13.12
N ARG A 133 -7.43 1.96 -12.51
CA ARG A 133 -8.69 1.85 -11.75
C ARG A 133 -9.46 3.14 -11.96
N ASP A 134 -10.76 3.03 -12.07
CA ASP A 134 -11.68 4.15 -12.12
C ASP A 134 -12.78 3.92 -11.10
N TYR A 135 -12.73 4.65 -9.98
CA TYR A 135 -13.65 4.44 -8.87
C TYR A 135 -15.06 4.95 -9.17
N HIS A 136 -15.22 5.98 -10.02
CA HIS A 136 -16.54 6.41 -10.47
C HIS A 136 -17.16 5.35 -11.40
N GLN A 137 -16.39 4.83 -12.37
CA GLN A 137 -16.87 3.76 -13.24
C GLN A 137 -17.22 2.50 -12.44
N MET A 138 -16.43 2.15 -11.41
CA MET A 138 -16.78 1.06 -10.52
C MET A 138 -18.13 1.30 -9.83
N GLY A 139 -18.41 2.52 -9.38
CA GLY A 139 -19.72 2.89 -8.83
C GLY A 139 -20.85 2.66 -9.85
N VAL A 140 -20.67 3.11 -11.09
CA VAL A 140 -21.65 2.88 -12.19
C VAL A 140 -21.86 1.38 -12.46
N ASP A 141 -20.79 0.59 -12.49
CA ASP A 141 -20.87 -0.86 -12.72
C ASP A 141 -21.64 -1.56 -11.59
N TYR A 142 -21.36 -1.25 -10.31
CA TYR A 142 -22.13 -1.77 -9.17
C TYR A 142 -23.58 -1.26 -9.13
N GLY A 143 -23.84 -0.07 -9.64
CA GLY A 143 -25.20 0.48 -9.79
C GLY A 143 -26.11 -0.41 -10.63
N ARG A 144 -25.57 -1.16 -11.60
CA ARG A 144 -26.34 -2.17 -12.35
C ARG A 144 -26.81 -3.33 -11.45
N SER A 145 -25.99 -3.71 -10.48
CA SER A 145 -26.38 -4.72 -9.49
C SER A 145 -27.40 -4.17 -8.48
N VAL A 146 -27.35 -2.88 -8.16
CA VAL A 146 -28.40 -2.21 -7.37
C VAL A 146 -29.72 -2.24 -8.13
N THR A 147 -29.72 -1.92 -9.44
CA THR A 147 -30.93 -2.01 -10.29
C THR A 147 -31.47 -3.45 -10.35
N LEU A 148 -30.59 -4.47 -10.45
CA LEU A 148 -31.00 -5.86 -10.36
C LEU A 148 -31.69 -6.15 -9.02
N ALA A 149 -31.07 -5.75 -7.90
CA ALA A 149 -31.62 -5.97 -6.56
C ALA A 149 -32.99 -5.32 -6.36
N ALA A 150 -33.14 -4.07 -6.80
CA ALA A 150 -34.41 -3.33 -6.73
C ALA A 150 -35.53 -3.98 -7.58
N GLY A 151 -35.16 -4.69 -8.64
CA GLY A 151 -36.11 -5.43 -9.50
C GLY A 151 -36.51 -6.80 -8.98
N LEU A 152 -35.95 -7.32 -7.90
CA LEU A 152 -36.28 -8.61 -7.33
C LEU A 152 -37.64 -8.59 -6.63
N PRO A 153 -38.43 -9.68 -6.72
CA PRO A 153 -39.75 -9.75 -6.09
C PRO A 153 -39.66 -9.51 -4.58
N GLY A 154 -40.53 -8.61 -4.07
CA GLY A 154 -40.63 -8.30 -2.63
C GLY A 154 -39.57 -7.34 -2.09
N VAL A 155 -38.57 -6.98 -2.87
CA VAL A 155 -37.55 -5.99 -2.46
C VAL A 155 -38.15 -4.58 -2.56
N THR A 156 -38.10 -3.83 -1.47
CA THR A 156 -38.61 -2.44 -1.37
C THR A 156 -37.55 -1.44 -0.96
N SER A 157 -36.38 -1.91 -0.53
CA SER A 157 -35.24 -1.06 -0.14
C SER A 157 -33.93 -1.77 -0.43
N VAL A 158 -32.96 -1.07 -1.02
CA VAL A 158 -31.66 -1.62 -1.38
C VAL A 158 -30.56 -0.80 -0.73
N GLY A 159 -29.61 -1.48 -0.11
CA GLY A 159 -28.38 -0.86 0.38
C GLY A 159 -27.15 -1.44 -0.27
N ILE A 160 -26.05 -0.80 0.00
CA ILE A 160 -24.71 -1.26 -0.43
C ILE A 160 -23.83 -1.60 0.76
N TYR A 161 -23.09 -2.69 0.65
CA TYR A 161 -22.03 -3.09 1.57
C TYR A 161 -20.70 -2.94 0.84
N ALA A 162 -19.89 -2.00 1.25
CA ALA A 162 -18.61 -1.71 0.61
C ALA A 162 -17.46 -1.95 1.57
N GLU A 163 -16.56 -2.88 1.21
CA GLU A 163 -15.39 -3.20 2.02
C GLU A 163 -14.14 -2.59 1.40
N SER A 164 -13.30 -1.96 2.26
CA SER A 164 -11.97 -1.52 1.86
C SER A 164 -12.03 -0.61 0.62
N GLU A 165 -11.31 -0.97 -0.45
CA GLU A 165 -11.29 -0.21 -1.71
C GLU A 165 -12.68 0.00 -2.33
N GLY A 166 -13.63 -0.91 -2.11
CA GLY A 166 -15.02 -0.72 -2.57
C GLY A 166 -15.65 0.56 -2.05
N ALA A 167 -15.23 1.00 -0.86
CA ALA A 167 -15.71 2.22 -0.24
C ALA A 167 -15.20 3.52 -0.92
N TYR A 168 -14.25 3.47 -1.86
CA TYR A 168 -13.96 4.62 -2.72
C TYR A 168 -15.09 4.91 -3.72
N SER A 169 -15.79 3.87 -4.16
CA SER A 169 -16.87 3.98 -5.15
C SER A 169 -18.26 4.10 -4.51
N ALA A 170 -18.40 3.68 -3.25
CA ALA A 170 -19.70 3.67 -2.57
C ALA A 170 -20.34 5.05 -2.41
N PRO A 171 -19.62 6.13 -2.05
CA PRO A 171 -20.21 7.45 -1.93
C PRO A 171 -20.78 7.99 -3.24
N SER A 172 -20.03 7.89 -4.35
CA SER A 172 -20.53 8.34 -5.66
C SER A 172 -21.72 7.51 -6.11
N LEU A 173 -21.69 6.18 -5.93
CA LEU A 173 -22.84 5.32 -6.22
C LEU A 173 -24.07 5.72 -5.40
N ALA A 174 -23.91 5.95 -4.09
CA ALA A 174 -25.02 6.34 -3.22
C ALA A 174 -25.62 7.70 -3.60
N ASN A 175 -24.80 8.64 -4.08
CA ASN A 175 -25.26 9.95 -4.50
C ASN A 175 -25.96 9.95 -5.87
N GLU A 176 -25.52 9.08 -6.79
CA GLU A 176 -25.96 9.08 -8.18
C GLU A 176 -27.09 8.08 -8.47
N HIS A 177 -27.27 7.05 -7.63
CA HIS A 177 -28.25 5.99 -7.83
C HIS A 177 -29.43 6.10 -6.87
N ALA A 178 -30.59 6.43 -7.39
CA ALA A 178 -31.79 6.72 -6.59
C ALA A 178 -32.33 5.55 -5.75
N ASP A 179 -31.97 4.31 -6.13
CA ASP A 179 -32.40 3.10 -5.41
C ASP A 179 -31.45 2.70 -4.27
N VAL A 180 -30.43 3.51 -3.94
CA VAL A 180 -29.59 3.27 -2.77
C VAL A 180 -30.17 3.98 -1.56
N ASP A 181 -30.76 3.21 -0.65
CA ASP A 181 -31.44 3.70 0.55
C ASP A 181 -30.54 3.75 1.78
N PHE A 182 -29.50 2.91 1.86
CA PHE A 182 -28.57 2.86 3.00
C PHE A 182 -27.19 2.36 2.59
N VAL A 183 -26.18 2.69 3.41
CA VAL A 183 -24.78 2.40 3.11
C VAL A 183 -24.10 1.72 4.29
N ILE A 184 -23.39 0.62 4.03
CA ILE A 184 -22.53 -0.06 5.00
C ILE A 184 -21.09 0.05 4.51
N LEU A 185 -20.23 0.68 5.31
CA LEU A 185 -18.81 0.85 5.03
C LEU A 185 -17.98 0.03 6.01
N VAL A 186 -17.23 -0.92 5.51
CA VAL A 186 -16.37 -1.79 6.32
C VAL A 186 -14.91 -1.48 6.03
N SER A 187 -14.18 -1.06 7.05
CA SER A 187 -12.78 -0.64 6.95
C SER A 187 -12.54 0.31 5.76
N PRO A 188 -13.33 1.39 5.61
CA PRO A 188 -13.25 2.26 4.44
C PRO A 188 -12.01 3.14 4.48
N PRO A 189 -11.33 3.33 3.33
CA PRO A 189 -10.40 4.43 3.16
C PRO A 189 -11.17 5.76 3.06
N VAL A 190 -10.63 6.80 3.71
CA VAL A 190 -11.27 8.13 3.79
C VAL A 190 -10.43 9.23 3.16
N VAL A 191 -9.19 8.93 2.84
CA VAL A 191 -8.22 9.84 2.22
C VAL A 191 -7.82 9.33 0.83
N PRO A 192 -7.17 10.14 -0.03
CA PRO A 192 -6.70 9.69 -1.33
C PRO A 192 -5.90 8.39 -1.23
N ALA A 193 -6.05 7.50 -2.22
CA ALA A 193 -5.49 6.14 -2.18
C ALA A 193 -3.96 6.13 -1.95
N ARG A 194 -3.22 7.11 -2.48
CA ARG A 194 -1.79 7.30 -2.20
C ARG A 194 -1.52 7.60 -0.72
N GLN A 195 -2.31 8.46 -0.14
CA GLN A 195 -2.21 8.85 1.27
C GLN A 195 -2.58 7.68 2.19
N GLN A 196 -3.61 6.92 1.82
CA GLN A 196 -4.00 5.68 2.50
C GLN A 196 -2.87 4.64 2.46
N ALA A 197 -2.28 4.39 1.29
CA ALA A 197 -1.15 3.47 1.13
C ALA A 197 0.08 3.93 1.94
N THR A 198 0.27 5.24 2.07
CA THR A 198 1.34 5.83 2.89
C THR A 198 1.14 5.54 4.36
N PHE A 199 -0.08 5.78 4.87
CA PHE A 199 -0.44 5.46 6.25
C PHE A 199 -0.25 3.97 6.56
N ALA A 200 -0.80 3.10 5.73
CA ALA A 200 -0.66 1.65 5.90
C ALA A 200 0.82 1.22 5.90
N THR A 201 1.63 1.76 4.98
CA THR A 201 3.06 1.45 4.92
C THR A 201 3.80 1.92 6.17
N ASP A 202 3.51 3.12 6.68
CA ASP A 202 4.10 3.64 7.91
C ASP A 202 3.75 2.75 9.11
N SER A 203 2.47 2.39 9.28
CA SER A 203 1.99 1.50 10.35
C SER A 203 2.67 0.12 10.27
N TYR A 204 2.69 -0.50 9.11
CA TYR A 204 3.33 -1.81 8.92
C TYR A 204 4.82 -1.78 9.22
N LEU A 205 5.55 -0.75 8.77
CA LEU A 205 6.99 -0.64 9.04
C LEU A 205 7.27 -0.42 10.54
N ARG A 206 6.40 0.30 11.26
CA ARG A 206 6.50 0.46 12.72
C ARG A 206 6.29 -0.86 13.45
N ASN A 207 5.28 -1.63 13.07
CA ASN A 207 4.98 -2.92 13.67
C ASN A 207 6.10 -3.95 13.44
N VAL A 208 6.67 -3.98 12.24
CA VAL A 208 7.85 -4.81 11.95
C VAL A 208 9.07 -4.36 12.76
N GLY A 209 9.12 -3.09 13.18
CA GLY A 209 10.24 -2.52 13.93
C GLY A 209 11.48 -2.32 13.06
N VAL A 210 11.32 -1.73 11.85
CA VAL A 210 12.46 -1.48 10.97
C VAL A 210 13.29 -0.27 11.43
N PRO A 211 14.59 -0.20 11.04
CA PRO A 211 15.43 0.96 11.33
C PRO A 211 14.89 2.25 10.71
N ASN A 212 15.01 3.36 11.44
CA ASN A 212 14.47 4.69 11.07
C ASN A 212 14.87 5.16 9.66
N ALA A 213 16.06 4.78 9.18
CA ALA A 213 16.52 5.15 7.85
C ALA A 213 15.61 4.62 6.72
N LEU A 214 14.83 3.56 6.96
CA LEU A 214 13.91 2.99 5.97
C LEU A 214 12.62 3.78 5.81
N PHE A 215 12.17 4.51 6.82
CA PHE A 215 10.97 5.35 6.70
C PHE A 215 11.12 6.44 5.63
N ARG A 216 12.35 6.82 5.26
CA ARG A 216 12.58 7.72 4.13
C ARG A 216 12.13 7.17 2.78
N THR A 217 11.97 5.84 2.66
CA THR A 217 11.48 5.21 1.44
C THR A 217 10.03 5.57 1.17
N ILE A 218 9.22 5.78 2.21
CA ILE A 218 7.80 6.10 2.12
C ILE A 218 7.54 7.31 1.19
N PRO A 219 8.01 8.55 1.52
CA PRO A 219 7.74 9.70 0.67
C PRO A 219 8.46 9.63 -0.68
N ARG A 220 9.53 8.84 -0.78
CA ARG A 220 10.33 8.69 -1.99
C ARG A 220 9.73 7.70 -2.99
N ALA A 221 9.09 6.64 -2.50
CA ALA A 221 8.40 5.67 -3.33
C ALA A 221 6.96 6.08 -3.60
N LEU A 222 6.19 6.34 -2.54
CA LEU A 222 4.75 6.62 -2.65
C LEU A 222 4.46 8.07 -3.04
N GLY A 223 5.34 9.03 -2.71
CA GLY A 223 5.23 10.43 -3.12
C GLY A 223 5.68 10.71 -4.55
N ALA A 224 6.40 9.78 -5.20
CA ALA A 224 6.81 9.95 -6.58
C ALA A 224 5.64 9.74 -7.54
N GLU A 225 5.58 10.56 -8.61
CA GLU A 225 4.74 10.23 -9.76
C GLU A 225 5.13 8.86 -10.31
N ILE A 226 4.14 8.01 -10.53
CA ILE A 226 4.40 6.69 -11.11
C ILE A 226 4.74 6.84 -12.59
N PRO A 227 5.79 6.13 -13.09
CA PRO A 227 6.22 6.25 -14.46
C PRO A 227 5.10 6.03 -15.47
N PHE A 228 5.16 6.72 -16.61
CA PHE A 228 4.22 6.59 -17.73
C PHE A 228 2.75 6.98 -17.44
N GLY A 229 2.50 7.68 -16.34
CA GLY A 229 1.14 8.10 -15.96
C GLY A 229 0.24 6.96 -15.49
N TRP A 230 0.83 5.83 -15.05
CA TRP A 230 0.10 4.73 -14.44
C TRP A 230 -0.42 5.11 -13.03
N MET A 231 -1.40 4.39 -12.54
CA MET A 231 -1.96 4.54 -11.19
C MET A 231 -2.46 5.98 -10.89
N ARG A 232 -3.08 6.66 -11.86
CA ARG A 232 -3.69 7.99 -11.62
C ARG A 232 -4.74 7.97 -10.53
N TYR A 233 -5.42 6.83 -10.36
CA TYR A 233 -6.38 6.60 -9.28
C TYR A 233 -5.76 6.76 -7.87
N ALA A 234 -4.43 6.71 -7.76
CA ALA A 234 -3.76 6.88 -6.46
C ALA A 234 -4.05 8.25 -5.82
N ASP A 235 -4.40 9.25 -6.61
CA ASP A 235 -4.72 10.60 -6.15
C ASP A 235 -6.24 10.87 -6.13
N PHE A 236 -7.07 9.83 -6.31
CA PHE A 236 -8.52 9.93 -6.15
C PHE A 236 -8.87 10.26 -4.69
N ASP A 237 -9.64 11.32 -4.50
CA ASP A 237 -10.11 11.79 -3.21
C ASP A 237 -11.61 11.45 -3.04
N PRO A 238 -12.00 10.60 -2.09
CA PRO A 238 -13.40 10.24 -1.88
C PRO A 238 -14.19 11.32 -1.12
N GLN A 239 -13.54 12.28 -0.51
CA GLN A 239 -14.18 13.24 0.40
C GLN A 239 -15.27 14.10 -0.26
N PRO A 240 -15.12 14.60 -1.51
CA PRO A 240 -16.19 15.36 -2.17
C PRO A 240 -17.50 14.59 -2.29
N ASP A 241 -17.43 13.27 -2.52
CA ASP A 241 -18.62 12.41 -2.63
C ASP A 241 -19.16 12.07 -1.22
N GLN A 242 -18.30 11.82 -0.23
CA GLN A 242 -18.70 11.58 1.16
C GLN A 242 -19.53 12.75 1.73
N ARG A 243 -19.19 13.98 1.38
CA ARG A 243 -19.92 15.21 1.79
C ARG A 243 -21.27 15.40 1.15
N GLN A 244 -21.69 14.49 0.29
CA GLN A 244 -22.99 14.52 -0.38
C GLN A 244 -23.88 13.34 0.03
N MET A 245 -23.36 12.38 0.81
CA MET A 245 -24.11 11.20 1.24
C MET A 245 -25.20 11.56 2.24
N THR A 246 -26.46 11.28 1.87
CA THR A 246 -27.63 11.53 2.72
C THR A 246 -28.23 10.24 3.30
N GLN A 247 -27.78 9.07 2.87
CA GLN A 247 -28.29 7.78 3.29
C GLN A 247 -27.82 7.43 4.72
N PRO A 248 -28.66 6.76 5.54
CA PRO A 248 -28.20 6.16 6.79
C PRO A 248 -26.95 5.31 6.55
N THR A 249 -25.95 5.49 7.40
CA THR A 249 -24.64 4.88 7.20
C THR A 249 -24.21 4.07 8.42
N LEU A 250 -23.83 2.80 8.21
CA LEU A 250 -23.12 1.97 9.18
C LEU A 250 -21.65 1.94 8.82
N LEU A 251 -20.80 2.25 9.79
CA LEU A 251 -19.35 2.22 9.69
C LEU A 251 -18.78 1.16 10.64
N ALA A 252 -18.03 0.19 10.13
CA ALA A 252 -17.44 -0.86 10.92
C ALA A 252 -15.91 -0.91 10.74
N PHE A 253 -15.18 -1.01 11.85
CA PHE A 253 -13.73 -1.19 11.89
C PHE A 253 -13.33 -2.30 12.85
N GLY A 254 -12.30 -3.05 12.51
CA GLY A 254 -11.56 -3.88 13.46
C GLY A 254 -10.44 -3.06 14.12
N THR A 255 -10.29 -3.14 15.44
CA THR A 255 -9.23 -2.37 16.12
C THR A 255 -7.83 -2.94 15.89
N GLY A 256 -7.72 -4.17 15.35
CA GLY A 256 -6.46 -4.76 14.87
C GLY A 256 -6.13 -4.42 13.41
N ASP A 257 -6.92 -3.57 12.76
CA ASP A 257 -6.62 -3.10 11.39
C ASP A 257 -5.52 -2.04 11.39
N GLU A 258 -4.33 -2.44 11.02
CA GLU A 258 -3.15 -1.57 10.94
C GLU A 258 -3.11 -0.76 9.64
N SER A 259 -3.99 -1.06 8.69
CA SER A 259 -3.98 -0.41 7.38
C SER A 259 -4.84 0.83 7.30
N MET A 260 -5.83 0.99 8.18
CA MET A 260 -6.79 2.09 8.14
C MET A 260 -6.60 3.09 9.29
N PRO A 261 -6.77 4.39 9.05
CA PRO A 261 -6.72 5.41 10.09
C PRO A 261 -8.05 5.45 10.85
N LEU A 262 -8.24 4.53 11.80
CA LEU A 262 -9.52 4.24 12.45
C LEU A 262 -10.19 5.47 13.09
N VAL A 263 -9.44 6.24 13.85
CA VAL A 263 -9.93 7.43 14.57
C VAL A 263 -10.17 8.56 13.58
N GLN A 264 -9.18 8.89 12.75
CA GLN A 264 -9.31 9.93 11.72
C GLN A 264 -10.43 9.59 10.73
N GLY A 265 -10.52 8.32 10.31
CA GLY A 265 -11.53 7.85 9.36
C GLY A 265 -12.94 8.05 9.89
N THR A 266 -13.16 7.66 11.12
CA THR A 266 -14.47 7.86 11.79
C THR A 266 -14.80 9.35 11.95
N GLN A 267 -13.84 10.17 12.36
CA GLN A 267 -14.04 11.63 12.49
C GLN A 267 -14.38 12.26 11.15
N GLN A 268 -13.63 11.90 10.09
CA GLN A 268 -13.84 12.45 8.76
C GLN A 268 -15.24 12.07 8.20
N ILE A 269 -15.60 10.77 8.25
CA ILE A 269 -16.93 10.33 7.79
C ILE A 269 -18.04 11.02 8.56
N ARG A 270 -17.95 11.12 9.89
CA ARG A 270 -18.92 11.84 10.70
C ARG A 270 -19.08 13.29 10.27
N ASP A 271 -17.96 14.00 10.08
CA ASP A 271 -17.95 15.42 9.76
C ASP A 271 -18.42 15.65 8.30
N ASP A 272 -18.09 14.74 7.38
CA ASP A 272 -18.53 14.82 5.98
C ASP A 272 -20.03 14.50 5.84
N LEU A 273 -20.56 13.51 6.54
CA LEU A 273 -22.01 13.24 6.59
C LEU A 273 -22.78 14.40 7.24
N ALA A 274 -22.25 14.97 8.31
CA ALA A 274 -22.84 16.16 8.93
C ALA A 274 -22.87 17.36 7.98
N ALA A 275 -21.87 17.54 7.12
CA ALA A 275 -21.87 18.56 6.08
C ALA A 275 -22.97 18.35 5.03
N ALA A 276 -23.36 17.10 4.77
CA ALA A 276 -24.54 16.75 3.96
C ALA A 276 -25.87 16.89 4.71
N GLY A 277 -25.86 17.27 5.99
CA GLY A 277 -27.04 17.27 6.85
C GLY A 277 -27.46 15.88 7.34
N ASN A 278 -26.60 14.87 7.15
CA ASN A 278 -26.85 13.51 7.54
C ASN A 278 -26.23 13.21 8.92
N HIS A 279 -27.08 12.92 9.90
CA HIS A 279 -26.67 12.53 11.26
C HIS A 279 -26.91 11.04 11.56
N ALA A 280 -27.45 10.30 10.59
CA ALA A 280 -27.79 8.89 10.71
C ALA A 280 -26.52 8.02 10.51
N LEU A 281 -25.58 8.12 11.46
CA LEU A 281 -24.33 7.37 11.47
C LEU A 281 -24.29 6.42 12.66
N THR A 282 -24.09 5.13 12.37
CA THR A 282 -23.77 4.10 13.36
C THR A 282 -22.31 3.67 13.17
N VAL A 283 -21.52 3.64 14.24
CA VAL A 283 -20.12 3.18 14.19
C VAL A 283 -19.91 2.02 15.15
N ARG A 284 -19.23 0.98 14.70
CA ARG A 284 -18.85 -0.17 15.52
C ARG A 284 -17.36 -0.48 15.38
N PHE A 285 -16.69 -0.60 16.53
CA PHE A 285 -15.30 -1.01 16.62
C PHE A 285 -15.22 -2.42 17.23
N TYR A 286 -14.77 -3.39 16.45
CA TYR A 286 -14.63 -4.79 16.87
C TYR A 286 -13.24 -5.03 17.44
N ALA A 287 -13.17 -5.47 18.70
CA ALA A 287 -11.92 -5.66 19.41
C ALA A 287 -11.00 -6.66 18.70
N ASP A 288 -9.74 -6.28 18.48
CA ASP A 288 -8.68 -7.08 17.86
C ASP A 288 -9.01 -7.68 16.47
N ALA A 289 -10.16 -7.35 15.91
CA ALA A 289 -10.53 -7.80 14.59
C ALA A 289 -9.65 -7.13 13.52
N ASN A 290 -9.34 -7.90 12.48
CA ASN A 290 -8.53 -7.43 11.36
C ASN A 290 -9.34 -6.56 10.37
N HIS A 291 -8.73 -6.23 9.24
CA HIS A 291 -9.31 -5.43 8.15
C HIS A 291 -10.66 -5.93 7.61
N GLY A 292 -10.91 -7.25 7.59
CA GLY A 292 -12.19 -7.86 7.17
C GLY A 292 -13.14 -8.14 8.33
N ILE A 293 -12.95 -7.51 9.49
CA ILE A 293 -13.71 -7.74 10.74
C ILE A 293 -13.66 -9.21 11.15
N LYS A 294 -12.49 -9.82 11.03
CA LYS A 294 -12.27 -11.22 11.38
C LYS A 294 -11.24 -11.37 12.51
N LEU A 295 -11.43 -12.40 13.30
CA LEU A 295 -10.58 -12.80 14.41
C LEU A 295 -9.94 -14.16 14.13
N GLY A 296 -8.82 -14.44 14.80
CA GLY A 296 -8.16 -15.74 14.74
C GLY A 296 -6.86 -15.73 13.92
N PRO A 297 -6.17 -16.87 13.85
CA PRO A 297 -4.97 -17.02 13.06
C PRO A 297 -5.31 -16.95 11.56
N ARG A 298 -4.34 -16.51 10.74
CA ARG A 298 -4.53 -16.26 9.31
C ARG A 298 -5.20 -17.40 8.52
N ASP A 299 -4.93 -18.63 8.91
CA ASP A 299 -5.44 -19.84 8.21
C ASP A 299 -6.80 -20.29 8.79
N ASP A 300 -7.31 -19.62 9.82
CA ASP A 300 -8.58 -19.96 10.47
C ASP A 300 -9.25 -18.67 11.01
N LEU A 301 -9.57 -17.77 10.09
CA LEU A 301 -10.23 -16.50 10.39
C LEU A 301 -11.74 -16.68 10.40
N VAL A 302 -12.37 -16.22 11.48
CA VAL A 302 -13.83 -16.19 11.63
C VAL A 302 -14.30 -14.74 11.82
N LEU A 303 -15.54 -14.44 11.42
CA LEU A 303 -16.12 -13.12 11.67
C LEU A 303 -16.13 -12.82 13.17
N ALA A 304 -15.88 -11.57 13.51
CA ALA A 304 -15.97 -11.11 14.90
C ALA A 304 -17.38 -11.33 15.43
N ASP A 305 -17.46 -11.67 16.74
CA ASP A 305 -18.73 -11.83 17.43
C ASP A 305 -19.63 -10.60 17.23
N ASP A 306 -20.92 -10.82 17.13
CA ASP A 306 -21.96 -9.80 16.89
C ASP A 306 -21.90 -9.09 15.52
N PHE A 307 -20.86 -9.25 14.69
CA PHE A 307 -20.76 -8.50 13.45
C PHE A 307 -21.88 -8.85 12.47
N ALA A 308 -22.07 -10.11 12.14
CA ALA A 308 -23.08 -10.54 11.19
C ALA A 308 -24.51 -10.28 11.70
N GLN A 309 -24.78 -10.57 12.99
CA GLN A 309 -26.07 -10.25 13.61
C GLN A 309 -26.29 -8.74 13.66
N GLY A 310 -25.25 -7.96 14.01
CA GLY A 310 -25.33 -6.51 14.05
C GLY A 310 -25.63 -5.89 12.68
N LEU A 311 -25.12 -6.44 11.59
CA LEU A 311 -25.50 -6.04 10.22
C LEU A 311 -27.01 -6.25 10.00
N ALA A 312 -27.54 -7.45 10.32
CA ALA A 312 -28.95 -7.78 10.14
C ALA A 312 -29.84 -6.87 11.00
N ASP A 313 -29.49 -6.68 12.28
CA ASP A 313 -30.25 -5.86 13.21
C ASP A 313 -30.26 -4.38 12.80
N TRP A 314 -29.13 -3.86 12.31
CA TRP A 314 -29.05 -2.50 11.80
C TRP A 314 -29.93 -2.32 10.56
N ILE A 315 -29.86 -3.26 9.61
CA ILE A 315 -30.67 -3.22 8.39
C ILE A 315 -32.16 -3.26 8.75
N HIS A 316 -32.58 -4.15 9.64
CA HIS A 316 -33.97 -4.27 10.06
C HIS A 316 -34.46 -3.07 10.88
N GLY A 317 -33.55 -2.41 11.61
CA GLY A 317 -33.82 -1.26 12.45
C GLY A 317 -33.86 0.11 11.74
N LEU A 318 -33.59 0.19 10.44
CA LEU A 318 -33.46 1.46 9.71
C LEU A 318 -34.69 2.39 9.85
N ASP A 319 -35.91 1.85 9.99
CA ASP A 319 -37.13 2.64 10.13
C ASP A 319 -37.45 3.05 11.59
N GLU A 320 -36.69 2.55 12.57
CA GLU A 320 -37.09 2.64 13.98
C GLU A 320 -36.69 3.95 14.65
N SER A 321 -35.74 4.68 14.11
CA SER A 321 -35.28 5.94 14.71
C SER A 321 -34.84 6.96 13.68
N ALA A 322 -35.35 8.16 13.79
CA ALA A 322 -34.66 9.31 13.26
C ALA A 322 -33.40 9.51 14.09
N MET A 323 -32.27 8.99 13.63
CA MET A 323 -30.98 9.20 14.29
C MET A 323 -30.60 10.67 14.13
N THR A 324 -30.63 11.40 15.23
CA THR A 324 -30.27 12.84 15.27
C THR A 324 -28.80 13.07 15.62
N GLU A 325 -28.12 12.03 16.13
CA GLU A 325 -26.70 12.05 16.50
C GLU A 325 -26.02 10.73 16.17
N PRO A 326 -24.74 10.75 15.82
CA PRO A 326 -23.96 9.54 15.57
C PRO A 326 -23.89 8.64 16.80
N HIS A 327 -24.09 7.33 16.60
CA HIS A 327 -24.00 6.32 17.64
C HIS A 327 -22.73 5.49 17.50
N ILE A 328 -21.72 5.75 18.36
CA ILE A 328 -20.40 5.12 18.31
C ILE A 328 -20.26 4.16 19.49
N ALA A 329 -19.95 2.88 19.21
CA ALA A 329 -19.80 1.84 20.23
C ALA A 329 -18.75 0.78 19.83
N GLY A 330 -18.37 -0.07 20.80
CA GLY A 330 -17.39 -1.13 20.66
C GLY A 330 -16.10 -0.83 21.39
N ALA A 331 -15.01 -1.49 21.00
CA ALA A 331 -13.68 -1.32 21.60
C ALA A 331 -13.11 0.08 21.30
N ASN A 332 -12.23 0.56 22.18
CA ASN A 332 -11.53 1.83 21.97
C ASN A 332 -10.56 1.72 20.78
N PRO A 333 -10.73 2.50 19.71
CA PRO A 333 -9.79 2.50 18.61
C PRO A 333 -8.51 3.23 19.01
N HIS A 334 -7.36 2.75 18.52
CA HIS A 334 -6.08 3.41 18.74
C HIS A 334 -5.47 3.85 17.40
N GLN A 335 -5.02 5.09 17.34
CA GLN A 335 -4.29 5.64 16.19
C GLN A 335 -3.28 6.66 16.68
N THR A 336 -1.99 6.43 16.41
CA THR A 336 -0.92 7.33 16.87
C THR A 336 -0.70 8.51 15.92
N TYR A 337 -0.76 8.27 14.63
CA TYR A 337 -0.41 9.26 13.61
C TYR A 337 -1.55 9.47 12.63
N VAL A 338 -1.65 10.70 12.14
CA VAL A 338 -2.61 11.08 11.09
C VAL A 338 -2.15 10.51 9.75
N ALA A 339 -3.08 10.05 8.91
CA ALA A 339 -2.81 9.80 7.50
C ALA A 339 -2.59 11.14 6.80
N ASP A 340 -1.38 11.66 6.85
CA ASP A 340 -1.01 12.96 6.30
C ASP A 340 -0.65 12.88 4.81
N PRO A 341 -0.94 13.93 4.03
CA PRO A 341 -0.53 13.99 2.63
C PRO A 341 0.99 13.99 2.49
N LEU A 342 1.47 13.37 1.42
CA LEU A 342 2.87 13.36 1.09
C LEU A 342 3.33 14.69 0.48
N PRO A 343 4.58 15.12 0.72
CA PRO A 343 5.14 16.28 0.06
C PRO A 343 5.29 16.04 -1.44
N GLN A 344 5.04 17.07 -2.23
CA GLN A 344 5.25 16.99 -3.68
C GLN A 344 6.71 16.69 -4.01
N THR A 345 6.90 15.71 -4.88
CA THR A 345 8.23 15.31 -5.34
C THR A 345 8.75 16.29 -6.39
N ARG A 346 10.04 16.66 -6.30
CA ARG A 346 10.68 17.48 -7.32
C ARG A 346 10.74 16.74 -8.65
N TRP A 347 10.62 17.45 -9.79
CA TRP A 347 10.56 16.87 -11.14
C TRP A 347 11.72 15.90 -11.46
N PHE A 348 12.94 16.17 -10.96
CA PHE A 348 14.12 15.31 -11.18
C PHE A 348 14.16 14.07 -10.28
N LEU A 349 13.18 13.92 -9.38
CA LEU A 349 12.94 12.76 -8.52
C LEU A 349 11.59 12.09 -8.85
N SER A 350 10.92 12.49 -9.94
CA SER A 350 9.74 11.81 -10.42
C SER A 350 10.04 10.35 -10.74
N GLY A 351 9.04 9.51 -10.77
CA GLY A 351 9.22 8.08 -11.04
C GLY A 351 9.95 7.82 -12.37
N ASN A 352 9.64 8.61 -13.42
CA ASN A 352 10.36 8.55 -14.70
C ASN A 352 11.85 8.91 -14.56
N ALA A 353 12.16 10.02 -13.88
CA ALA A 353 13.54 10.44 -13.67
C ALA A 353 14.33 9.42 -12.84
N MET A 354 13.72 8.85 -11.80
CA MET A 354 14.34 7.80 -10.99
C MET A 354 14.58 6.52 -11.78
N LEU A 355 13.64 6.09 -12.62
CA LEU A 355 13.80 4.93 -13.50
C LEU A 355 14.99 5.11 -14.44
N TRP A 356 15.07 6.26 -15.12
CA TRP A 356 16.19 6.56 -16.02
C TRP A 356 17.52 6.68 -15.30
N THR A 357 17.54 7.26 -14.09
CA THR A 357 18.76 7.39 -13.28
C THR A 357 19.29 6.01 -12.85
N HIS A 358 18.40 5.11 -12.38
CA HIS A 358 18.78 3.73 -12.08
C HIS A 358 19.28 2.99 -13.32
N GLY A 359 18.53 3.08 -14.44
CA GLY A 359 18.91 2.47 -15.70
C GLY A 359 20.28 2.95 -16.18
N ALA A 360 20.55 4.25 -16.14
CA ALA A 360 21.85 4.81 -16.51
C ALA A 360 22.99 4.35 -15.60
N ALA A 361 22.78 4.32 -14.28
CA ALA A 361 23.78 3.86 -13.33
C ALA A 361 24.11 2.38 -13.53
N ILE A 362 23.10 1.53 -13.75
CA ILE A 362 23.27 0.11 -14.07
C ILE A 362 24.01 -0.06 -15.41
N ALA A 363 23.60 0.69 -16.45
CA ALA A 363 24.24 0.63 -17.76
C ALA A 363 25.72 1.04 -17.71
N LEU A 364 26.07 2.07 -16.92
CA LEU A 364 27.47 2.47 -16.72
C LEU A 364 28.28 1.36 -16.04
N LEU A 365 27.78 0.76 -14.98
CA LEU A 365 28.48 -0.31 -14.27
C LEU A 365 28.64 -1.56 -15.16
N ALA A 366 27.56 -2.01 -15.79
CA ALA A 366 27.55 -3.16 -16.69
C ALA A 366 28.40 -2.91 -17.94
N GLY A 367 28.34 -1.72 -18.53
CA GLY A 367 29.16 -1.31 -19.67
C GLY A 367 30.65 -1.33 -19.38
N GLY A 368 31.04 -0.86 -18.18
CA GLY A 368 32.42 -0.99 -17.69
C GLY A 368 32.86 -2.44 -17.56
N GLY A 369 32.03 -3.30 -16.98
CA GLY A 369 32.30 -4.74 -16.86
C GLY A 369 32.41 -5.44 -18.21
N THR A 370 31.47 -5.15 -19.12
CA THR A 370 31.49 -5.71 -20.49
C THR A 370 32.71 -5.26 -21.27
N ALA A 371 33.07 -3.96 -21.22
CA ALA A 371 34.26 -3.45 -21.88
C ALA A 371 35.54 -4.09 -21.32
N ALA A 372 35.64 -4.31 -20.01
CA ALA A 372 36.75 -5.04 -19.39
C ALA A 372 36.83 -6.49 -19.85
N GLY A 373 35.70 -7.19 -19.96
CA GLY A 373 35.60 -8.56 -20.47
C GLY A 373 36.03 -8.65 -21.93
N VAL A 374 35.54 -7.77 -22.80
CA VAL A 374 35.95 -7.70 -24.21
C VAL A 374 37.45 -7.44 -24.33
N GLN A 375 37.97 -6.48 -23.57
CA GLN A 375 39.42 -6.23 -23.55
C GLN A 375 40.22 -7.48 -23.14
N TRP A 376 39.75 -8.23 -22.14
CA TRP A 376 40.38 -9.46 -21.70
C TRP A 376 40.40 -10.52 -22.81
N ILE A 377 39.28 -10.74 -23.52
CA ILE A 377 39.17 -11.67 -24.64
C ILE A 377 40.09 -11.26 -25.78
N VAL A 378 40.03 -9.97 -26.19
CA VAL A 378 40.91 -9.45 -27.29
C VAL A 378 42.37 -9.62 -26.93
N ARG A 379 42.78 -9.35 -25.70
CA ARG A 379 44.15 -9.53 -25.24
C ARG A 379 44.56 -11.01 -25.25
N LYS A 380 43.70 -11.91 -24.79
CA LYS A 380 43.96 -13.35 -24.81
C LYS A 380 44.23 -13.85 -26.24
N ASN A 381 43.46 -13.35 -27.19
CA ASN A 381 43.56 -13.75 -28.61
C ASN A 381 44.71 -13.05 -29.35
N ARG A 382 45.12 -11.83 -28.92
CA ARG A 382 46.19 -11.02 -29.53
C ARG A 382 47.55 -11.13 -28.83
N ARG A 383 47.77 -12.08 -27.91
CA ARG A 383 49.03 -12.26 -27.19
C ARG A 383 50.29 -12.46 -28.08
N ARG A 384 50.11 -12.51 -29.43
CA ARG A 384 51.21 -12.60 -30.43
C ARG A 384 51.55 -11.26 -31.08
N ALA A 385 50.84 -10.20 -30.83
CA ALA A 385 51.13 -8.86 -31.36
C ALA A 385 51.32 -7.90 -30.17
N GLY A 386 52.56 -7.46 -29.94
CA GLY A 386 52.94 -6.52 -28.90
C GLY A 386 52.12 -5.25 -28.89
N ASP A 387 52.10 -4.54 -27.74
CA ASP A 387 51.50 -3.23 -27.47
C ASP A 387 49.97 -3.14 -27.35
N ILE A 388 49.42 -3.79 -26.33
CA ILE A 388 48.13 -3.33 -25.75
C ILE A 388 48.38 -2.85 -24.33
N SER A 389 48.21 -1.57 -24.07
CA SER A 389 48.21 -1.00 -22.70
C SER A 389 47.27 -1.79 -21.78
N THR A 390 47.81 -2.28 -20.68
CA THR A 390 47.01 -3.02 -19.66
C THR A 390 46.67 -2.09 -18.53
N MET A 391 45.45 -2.19 -17.99
CA MET A 391 45.11 -1.52 -16.74
C MET A 391 46.02 -2.05 -15.62
N PRO A 392 46.60 -1.20 -14.77
CA PRO A 392 47.37 -1.66 -13.62
C PRO A 392 46.54 -2.65 -12.78
N ARG A 393 47.19 -3.76 -12.38
CA ARG A 393 46.53 -4.90 -11.72
C ARG A 393 45.81 -4.48 -10.42
N ASP A 394 46.43 -3.61 -9.63
CA ASP A 394 45.86 -3.07 -8.40
C ASP A 394 44.59 -2.24 -8.67
N VAL A 395 44.59 -1.38 -9.69
CA VAL A 395 43.41 -0.62 -10.12
C VAL A 395 42.30 -1.56 -10.61
N ALA A 396 42.65 -2.56 -11.42
CA ALA A 396 41.67 -3.53 -11.94
C ALA A 396 40.98 -4.32 -10.81
N LEU A 397 41.76 -4.78 -9.82
CA LEU A 397 41.25 -5.51 -8.66
C LEU A 397 40.35 -4.64 -7.78
N LEU A 398 40.71 -3.39 -7.53
CA LEU A 398 39.91 -2.44 -6.76
C LEU A 398 38.61 -2.11 -7.47
N LEU A 399 38.63 -1.86 -8.78
CA LEU A 399 37.39 -1.61 -9.55
C LEU A 399 36.48 -2.84 -9.61
N GLY A 400 37.06 -4.03 -9.85
CA GLY A 400 36.28 -5.26 -9.84
C GLY A 400 35.65 -5.54 -8.47
N GLY A 401 36.41 -5.36 -7.40
CA GLY A 401 35.92 -5.47 -6.03
C GLY A 401 34.81 -4.46 -5.73
N THR A 402 34.98 -3.19 -6.18
CA THR A 402 33.93 -2.16 -6.06
C THR A 402 32.66 -2.59 -6.77
N ALA A 403 32.75 -3.04 -8.01
CA ALA A 403 31.58 -3.46 -8.79
C ALA A 403 30.85 -4.63 -8.11
N VAL A 404 31.57 -5.67 -7.72
CA VAL A 404 31.01 -6.85 -7.03
C VAL A 404 30.35 -6.46 -5.70
N ALA A 405 31.05 -5.67 -4.88
CA ALA A 405 30.51 -5.24 -3.59
C ALA A 405 29.26 -4.32 -3.74
N THR A 406 29.23 -3.46 -4.78
CA THR A 406 28.06 -2.63 -5.08
C THR A 406 26.87 -3.48 -5.48
N VAL A 407 27.05 -4.46 -6.36
CA VAL A 407 25.99 -5.40 -6.76
C VAL A 407 25.51 -6.25 -5.58
N ALA A 408 26.46 -6.74 -4.76
CA ALA A 408 26.12 -7.50 -3.56
C ALA A 408 25.31 -6.67 -2.56
N ALA A 409 25.69 -5.39 -2.32
CA ALA A 409 24.94 -4.49 -1.44
C ALA A 409 23.49 -4.30 -1.90
N TRP A 410 23.26 -4.11 -3.21
CA TRP A 410 21.91 -4.00 -3.78
C TRP A 410 21.13 -5.32 -3.72
N GLY A 411 21.78 -6.45 -4.00
CA GLY A 411 21.14 -7.78 -3.90
C GLY A 411 20.67 -8.09 -2.49
N ILE A 412 21.53 -7.86 -1.48
CA ILE A 412 21.18 -8.06 -0.06
C ILE A 412 20.06 -7.09 0.33
N PHE A 413 20.12 -5.83 -0.11
CA PHE A 413 19.09 -4.85 0.18
C PHE A 413 17.72 -5.25 -0.42
N GLY A 414 17.71 -5.76 -1.65
CA GLY A 414 16.48 -6.28 -2.28
C GLY A 414 15.84 -7.44 -1.51
N VAL A 415 16.66 -8.44 -1.12
CA VAL A 415 16.21 -9.57 -0.31
C VAL A 415 15.73 -9.11 1.07
N TYR A 416 16.42 -8.14 1.66
CA TYR A 416 16.02 -7.52 2.92
C TYR A 416 14.64 -6.87 2.81
N LEU A 417 14.39 -6.03 1.80
CA LEU A 417 13.10 -5.37 1.59
C LEU A 417 11.97 -6.38 1.33
N GLN A 418 12.24 -7.45 0.57
CA GLN A 418 11.27 -8.53 0.37
C GLN A 418 10.86 -9.16 1.70
N ARG A 419 11.83 -9.49 2.56
CA ARG A 419 11.52 -10.08 3.88
C ARG A 419 10.77 -9.10 4.79
N VAL A 420 11.12 -7.81 4.76
CA VAL A 420 10.38 -6.78 5.50
C VAL A 420 8.92 -6.71 5.03
N ALA A 421 8.68 -6.77 3.72
CA ALA A 421 7.33 -6.82 3.18
C ALA A 421 6.56 -8.08 3.64
N ASP A 422 7.20 -9.25 3.61
CA ASP A 422 6.60 -10.50 4.11
C ASP A 422 6.21 -10.38 5.59
N LEU A 423 7.09 -9.82 6.42
CA LEU A 423 6.82 -9.59 7.84
C LEU A 423 5.66 -8.61 8.03
N ALA A 424 5.64 -7.51 7.27
CA ALA A 424 4.62 -6.48 7.32
C ALA A 424 3.22 -7.06 7.02
N PHE A 425 3.08 -7.78 5.91
CA PHE A 425 1.81 -8.39 5.52
C PHE A 425 1.35 -9.55 6.42
N ASN A 426 2.25 -10.11 7.20
CA ASN A 426 1.93 -11.20 8.14
C ASN A 426 1.91 -10.73 9.60
N TYR A 427 1.98 -9.42 9.87
CA TYR A 427 2.06 -8.84 11.21
C TYR A 427 3.16 -9.47 12.08
N GLY A 428 4.24 -9.90 11.42
CA GLY A 428 5.36 -10.60 12.07
C GLY A 428 6.48 -9.65 12.45
N THR A 429 7.31 -10.09 13.40
CA THR A 429 8.54 -9.39 13.80
C THR A 429 9.74 -10.35 13.73
N ASP A 430 10.88 -9.87 13.29
CA ASP A 430 12.14 -10.61 13.25
C ASP A 430 13.32 -9.66 13.47
N PRO A 431 13.66 -9.33 14.73
CA PRO A 431 14.73 -8.39 15.06
C PRO A 431 16.11 -8.80 14.52
N ALA A 432 16.38 -10.10 14.41
CA ALA A 432 17.64 -10.58 13.84
C ALA A 432 17.75 -10.22 12.37
N TRP A 433 16.65 -10.27 11.63
CA TRP A 433 16.59 -9.86 10.25
C TRP A 433 16.54 -8.34 10.11
N THR A 434 15.62 -7.67 10.80
CA THR A 434 15.37 -6.22 10.64
C THR A 434 16.58 -5.38 11.03
N TYR A 435 17.34 -5.78 12.03
CA TYR A 435 18.57 -5.06 12.45
C TYR A 435 19.86 -5.76 12.02
N GLY A 436 19.96 -7.10 12.15
CA GLY A 436 21.20 -7.82 11.90
C GLY A 436 21.55 -7.89 10.42
N VAL A 437 20.63 -8.34 9.57
CA VAL A 437 20.84 -8.39 8.12
C VAL A 437 20.99 -6.99 7.54
N TYR A 438 20.22 -6.01 8.04
CA TYR A 438 20.36 -4.62 7.63
C TYR A 438 21.76 -4.04 7.94
N ALA A 439 22.28 -4.25 9.15
CA ALA A 439 23.63 -3.82 9.52
C ALA A 439 24.70 -4.51 8.67
N GLY A 440 24.53 -5.81 8.36
CA GLY A 440 25.39 -6.55 7.44
C GLY A 440 25.37 -5.96 6.03
N GLN A 441 24.19 -5.65 5.50
CA GLN A 441 24.02 -5.00 4.20
C GLN A 441 24.71 -3.63 4.15
N GLN A 442 24.53 -2.80 5.18
CA GLN A 442 25.22 -1.50 5.26
C GLN A 442 26.74 -1.64 5.33
N THR A 443 27.25 -2.66 6.02
CA THR A 443 28.68 -2.96 6.07
C THR A 443 29.23 -3.26 4.68
N VAL A 444 28.52 -4.04 3.87
CA VAL A 444 28.91 -4.34 2.47
C VAL A 444 28.89 -3.06 1.63
N ALA A 445 27.87 -2.20 1.79
CA ALA A 445 27.76 -0.94 1.07
C ALA A 445 28.89 0.05 1.41
N VAL A 446 29.25 0.16 2.69
CA VAL A 446 30.41 0.96 3.14
C VAL A 446 31.73 0.36 2.64
N GLY A 447 31.85 -0.97 2.63
CA GLY A 447 32.99 -1.66 2.03
C GLY A 447 33.16 -1.35 0.54
N ALA A 448 32.03 -1.32 -0.21
CA ALA A 448 32.04 -0.91 -1.62
C ALA A 448 32.48 0.55 -1.80
N ALA A 449 32.03 1.47 -0.96
CA ALA A 449 32.47 2.87 -0.95
C ALA A 449 33.96 3.01 -0.62
N GLY A 450 34.47 2.20 0.31
CA GLY A 450 35.89 2.12 0.65
C GLY A 450 36.75 1.64 -0.51
N LEU A 451 36.32 0.58 -1.20
CA LEU A 451 36.97 0.06 -2.41
C LEU A 451 36.96 1.08 -3.54
N LEU A 452 35.85 1.81 -3.72
CA LEU A 452 35.74 2.89 -4.69
C LEU A 452 36.72 4.02 -4.37
N ALA A 453 36.81 4.44 -3.12
CA ALA A 453 37.78 5.44 -2.68
C ALA A 453 39.24 5.02 -2.96
N ALA A 454 39.58 3.77 -2.67
CA ALA A 454 40.88 3.20 -2.97
C ALA A 454 41.13 3.17 -4.48
N ALA A 455 40.14 2.73 -5.29
CA ALA A 455 40.26 2.71 -6.74
C ALA A 455 40.51 4.10 -7.33
N LEU A 456 39.76 5.12 -6.86
CA LEU A 456 39.95 6.51 -7.29
C LEU A 456 41.32 7.07 -6.88
N SER A 457 41.77 6.78 -5.65
CA SER A 457 43.07 7.24 -5.13
C SER A 457 44.23 6.61 -5.90
N VAL A 458 44.21 5.27 -6.08
CA VAL A 458 45.27 4.57 -6.83
C VAL A 458 45.21 4.93 -8.31
N GLY A 459 44.01 5.03 -8.89
CA GLY A 459 43.81 5.44 -10.26
C GLY A 459 44.32 6.86 -10.55
N HIS A 460 44.17 7.79 -9.61
CA HIS A 460 44.75 9.13 -9.71
C HIS A 460 46.28 9.10 -9.74
N LEU A 461 46.90 8.30 -8.88
CA LEU A 461 48.38 8.14 -8.84
C LEU A 461 48.93 7.50 -10.11
N ARG A 462 48.16 6.58 -10.71
CA ARG A 462 48.54 5.85 -11.94
C ARG A 462 47.88 6.42 -13.21
N ARG A 463 47.45 7.67 -13.17
CA ARG A 463 46.68 8.30 -14.26
C ARG A 463 47.40 8.29 -15.63
N SER A 464 48.71 8.32 -15.63
CA SER A 464 49.55 8.22 -16.84
C SER A 464 49.56 6.82 -17.44
N GLU A 465 49.28 5.77 -16.64
CA GLU A 465 49.23 4.39 -17.06
C GLU A 465 47.80 3.98 -17.56
N ILE A 466 46.77 4.74 -17.15
CA ILE A 466 45.38 4.46 -17.49
C ILE A 466 45.00 5.30 -18.74
N THR A 467 45.19 4.72 -19.90
CA THR A 467 44.99 5.41 -21.19
C THR A 467 43.95 4.71 -22.07
N GLY A 468 43.43 5.41 -23.10
CA GLY A 468 42.54 4.83 -24.09
C GLY A 468 41.30 4.15 -23.48
N SER A 469 41.04 2.92 -23.93
CA SER A 469 39.88 2.13 -23.48
C SER A 469 39.87 1.78 -21.99
N ASN A 470 41.07 1.71 -21.37
CA ASN A 470 41.18 1.48 -19.92
C ASN A 470 40.62 2.67 -19.10
N ARG A 471 40.80 3.90 -19.60
CA ARG A 471 40.21 5.10 -18.99
C ARG A 471 38.68 5.06 -19.04
N LEU A 472 38.11 4.62 -20.15
CA LEU A 472 36.65 4.45 -20.29
C LEU A 472 36.13 3.42 -19.28
N VAL A 473 36.75 2.23 -19.21
CA VAL A 473 36.40 1.20 -18.22
C VAL A 473 36.47 1.76 -16.79
N PHE A 474 37.55 2.50 -16.49
CA PHE A 474 37.70 3.10 -15.15
C PHE A 474 36.58 4.08 -14.84
N VAL A 475 36.30 5.05 -15.73
CA VAL A 475 35.30 6.09 -15.49
C VAL A 475 33.89 5.52 -15.43
N THR A 476 33.53 4.60 -16.32
CA THR A 476 32.19 4.01 -16.36
C THR A 476 31.93 3.12 -15.15
N THR A 477 32.90 2.27 -14.76
CA THR A 477 32.74 1.40 -13.58
C THR A 477 32.68 2.21 -12.27
N ALA A 478 33.62 3.15 -12.09
CA ALA A 478 33.64 3.99 -10.89
C ALA A 478 32.43 4.91 -10.81
N GLY A 479 32.02 5.53 -11.92
CA GLY A 479 30.84 6.39 -11.99
C GLY A 479 29.55 5.64 -11.76
N GLY A 480 29.38 4.45 -12.39
CA GLY A 480 28.21 3.60 -12.18
C GLY A 480 28.10 3.09 -10.73
N ALA A 481 29.23 2.65 -10.15
CA ALA A 481 29.25 2.22 -8.74
C ALA A 481 28.93 3.38 -7.79
N PHE A 482 29.51 4.56 -7.99
CA PHE A 482 29.19 5.75 -7.20
C PHE A 482 27.70 6.12 -7.27
N ALA A 483 27.15 6.17 -8.49
CA ALA A 483 25.73 6.48 -8.69
C ALA A 483 24.82 5.46 -8.00
N LEU A 484 25.10 4.15 -8.13
CA LEU A 484 24.34 3.11 -7.46
C LEU A 484 24.45 3.17 -5.93
N LEU A 485 25.61 3.52 -5.37
CA LEU A 485 25.76 3.69 -3.93
C LEU A 485 24.99 4.94 -3.42
N VAL A 486 24.97 6.04 -4.18
CA VAL A 486 24.13 7.21 -3.87
C VAL A 486 22.64 6.84 -3.93
N LEU A 487 22.22 6.06 -4.92
CA LEU A 487 20.87 5.55 -5.00
C LEU A 487 20.53 4.59 -3.85
N ALA A 488 21.45 3.72 -3.45
CA ALA A 488 21.26 2.90 -2.26
C ALA A 488 21.08 3.76 -0.99
N ALA A 489 21.84 4.83 -0.85
CA ALA A 489 21.69 5.79 0.24
C ALA A 489 20.36 6.55 0.16
N TYR A 490 19.92 6.89 -1.04
CA TYR A 490 18.60 7.48 -1.28
C TYR A 490 17.48 6.58 -0.77
N TRP A 491 17.53 5.29 -1.02
CA TRP A 491 16.52 4.31 -0.59
C TRP A 491 16.72 3.77 0.85
N GLY A 492 17.66 4.30 1.62
CA GLY A 492 17.93 3.83 2.99
C GLY A 492 18.86 2.62 3.10
N GLY A 493 19.39 2.10 1.99
CA GLY A 493 20.36 0.99 1.96
C GLY A 493 21.82 1.41 2.22
N PHE A 494 22.07 2.53 2.92
CA PHE A 494 23.40 3.02 3.27
C PHE A 494 23.33 3.75 4.61
N PRO A 495 24.39 3.73 5.44
CA PRO A 495 24.36 4.38 6.74
C PRO A 495 23.95 5.85 6.67
N ASP A 496 23.09 6.27 7.57
CA ASP A 496 22.68 7.64 7.72
C ASP A 496 23.49 8.33 8.81
N ILE A 497 24.49 9.13 8.38
CA ILE A 497 25.32 9.94 9.28
C ILE A 497 24.71 11.32 9.55
N THR A 498 23.61 11.69 8.91
CA THR A 498 22.99 13.00 9.10
C THR A 498 22.18 13.07 10.39
N GLY A 499 22.11 11.95 11.12
CA GLY A 499 21.29 11.80 12.31
C GLY A 499 19.83 12.07 11.97
N GLY A 500 19.43 11.64 10.75
CA GLY A 500 18.05 11.71 10.33
C GLY A 500 17.22 11.23 11.50
N ARG A 501 16.77 12.15 12.31
CA ARG A 501 15.81 11.88 13.37
C ARG A 501 14.61 11.39 12.60
N GLY A 502 14.69 10.09 12.34
CA GLY A 502 13.52 9.32 12.05
C GLY A 502 12.55 9.74 13.10
N LEU A 503 11.43 9.90 12.73
CA LEU A 503 10.17 9.95 13.44
C LEU A 503 10.26 9.99 14.95
#